data_f2c2158be8d9e11db507d03fd82046a0
#
_entry.id   f2c2158be8d9e11db507d03fd82046a0
#
_cell.length_a   1.000
_cell.length_b   1.000
_cell.length_c   1.000
_cell.angle_alpha   90.00
_cell.angle_beta   90.00
_cell.angle_gamma   90.00
#
_symmetry.space_group_name_H-M   'P 1'
#
loop_
_entity.id
_entity.type
_entity.pdbx_description
1 polymer ?
#
loop_
_entity_poly.entity_id
_entity_poly.type
_entity_poly.pdbx_seq_one_letter_code
_entity_poly.pdbx_strand_id
1 'polypeptide(L)'
;MFKKILIANRGEIALRIIRACKEMGIRTVAVHSEEDRESLHVKTADESVCIGPAQSSESYLNIPNIISAAEITGADAIHPGYGFLAENSYFAEVCESCNIKFIGPSKEAILKMGDKVQARAIMRKAGVQIIPGSEGVISTVEEALKLVKKIKYPVIVKAAGGGGGKGMRIVQNEDALKNAILTAQNEAKRAFGNPEVYIEKYVEEPRHIEFQIMADSKGDVVYLPERDCSIQRRYQKLLEESPSTFISDKLRKKMGKAACRAARAVKYVTVGTVEFLVDKDGDYYFMEMNTRIQVEHPVSELVTGIDLVKEQIRLAAGERLDVDQDDIQVQGHAIECRVNAEDSEKDFIPSPGKITKFIVPGGPGVRVDSHIYTGYTIPPYYDSMIAKVLPYGHDREEAIIRMQRALSEFIVEGVKTTIPFHRRILENPYFKKGEVYTNFIQKRIIEEPNSKQ
;
A
#
# COMPACT_ATOMS: atom_id res chain seq x y z
N MET A 1 13.45 23.36 -6.56
CA MET A 1 12.54 23.01 -5.46
C MET A 1 11.21 23.76 -5.63
N PHE A 2 10.08 23.16 -5.32
CA PHE A 2 8.75 23.78 -5.41
C PHE A 2 8.55 24.86 -4.36
N LYS A 3 7.71 25.85 -4.66
CA LYS A 3 7.34 26.93 -3.72
C LYS A 3 6.01 26.63 -3.03
N LYS A 4 5.08 25.98 -3.75
CA LYS A 4 3.75 25.64 -3.25
C LYS A 4 3.28 24.30 -3.82
N ILE A 5 2.83 23.41 -2.96
CA ILE A 5 2.31 22.08 -3.32
C ILE A 5 0.83 21.98 -2.92
N LEU A 6 -0.02 21.57 -3.87
CA LEU A 6 -1.38 21.14 -3.57
C LEU A 6 -1.38 19.67 -3.22
N ILE A 7 -2.04 19.33 -2.13
CA ILE A 7 -2.18 17.94 -1.64
C ILE A 7 -3.54 17.41 -2.10
N ALA A 8 -3.52 16.58 -3.17
CA ALA A 8 -4.73 15.98 -3.75
C ALA A 8 -5.13 14.70 -3.01
N ASN A 9 -5.28 14.80 -1.71
CA ASN A 9 -5.66 13.70 -0.84
C ASN A 9 -6.29 14.21 0.46
N ARG A 10 -6.68 13.30 1.35
CA ARG A 10 -7.29 13.56 2.65
C ARG A 10 -6.66 12.71 3.75
N GLY A 11 -7.13 12.91 4.96
CA GLY A 11 -6.81 12.02 6.09
C GLY A 11 -5.36 12.15 6.56
N GLU A 12 -4.83 11.04 7.06
CA GLU A 12 -3.49 11.04 7.67
C GLU A 12 -2.38 11.31 6.65
N ILE A 13 -2.52 10.80 5.41
CA ILE A 13 -1.50 11.00 4.39
C ILE A 13 -1.44 12.46 3.92
N ALA A 14 -2.58 13.15 3.80
CA ALA A 14 -2.56 14.58 3.50
C ALA A 14 -1.84 15.37 4.60
N LEU A 15 -2.11 15.05 5.85
CA LEU A 15 -1.42 15.67 6.99
C LEU A 15 0.08 15.33 7.03
N ARG A 16 0.46 14.07 6.70
CA ARG A 16 1.86 13.65 6.58
C ARG A 16 2.63 14.45 5.53
N ILE A 17 2.01 14.66 4.37
CA ILE A 17 2.60 15.44 3.27
C ILE A 17 2.71 16.92 3.67
N ILE A 18 1.68 17.50 4.29
CA ILE A 18 1.70 18.89 4.79
C ILE A 18 2.86 19.10 5.76
N ARG A 19 3.07 18.16 6.70
CA ARG A 19 4.18 18.23 7.65
C ARG A 19 5.54 18.21 6.95
N ALA A 20 5.73 17.31 5.98
CA ALA A 20 6.97 17.27 5.20
C ALA A 20 7.21 18.59 4.41
N CYS A 21 6.18 19.10 3.74
CA CYS A 21 6.27 20.38 3.02
C CYS A 21 6.67 21.53 3.95
N LYS A 22 6.04 21.65 5.12
CA LYS A 22 6.36 22.70 6.11
C LYS A 22 7.80 22.61 6.59
N GLU A 23 8.30 21.41 6.87
CA GLU A 23 9.69 21.19 7.27
C GLU A 23 10.69 21.50 6.14
N MET A 24 10.25 21.42 4.88
CA MET A 24 11.02 21.83 3.69
C MET A 24 10.85 23.31 3.33
N GLY A 25 10.06 24.08 4.06
CA GLY A 25 9.77 25.49 3.76
C GLY A 25 8.86 25.69 2.54
N ILE A 26 8.07 24.68 2.16
CA ILE A 26 7.16 24.68 1.02
C ILE A 26 5.75 25.00 1.50
N ARG A 27 5.08 25.97 0.87
CA ARG A 27 3.68 26.28 1.17
C ARG A 27 2.75 25.19 0.71
N THR A 28 1.63 25.02 1.40
CA THR A 28 0.70 23.92 1.22
C THR A 28 -0.72 24.38 0.92
N VAL A 29 -1.37 23.71 -0.03
CA VAL A 29 -2.80 23.84 -0.32
C VAL A 29 -3.46 22.49 -0.04
N ALA A 30 -4.35 22.41 0.94
CA ALA A 30 -5.19 21.24 1.15
C ALA A 30 -6.46 21.34 0.29
N VAL A 31 -6.77 20.28 -0.46
CA VAL A 31 -8.14 20.15 -0.99
C VAL A 31 -9.00 19.38 -0.02
N HIS A 32 -10.30 19.67 -0.01
CA HIS A 32 -11.26 18.95 0.82
C HIS A 32 -12.65 18.91 0.21
N SER A 33 -13.41 17.85 0.50
CA SER A 33 -14.84 17.85 0.28
C SER A 33 -15.57 18.69 1.34
N GLU A 34 -16.84 18.97 1.14
CA GLU A 34 -17.66 19.65 2.16
C GLU A 34 -17.60 18.94 3.51
N GLU A 35 -17.62 17.61 3.50
CA GLU A 35 -17.59 16.76 4.69
C GLU A 35 -16.27 16.83 5.47
N ASP A 36 -15.14 17.00 4.78
CA ASP A 36 -13.83 17.08 5.38
C ASP A 36 -13.40 18.48 5.84
N ARG A 37 -14.27 19.48 5.79
CA ARG A 37 -13.97 20.88 6.14
C ARG A 37 -13.29 21.02 7.52
N GLU A 38 -13.70 20.21 8.48
CA GLU A 38 -13.17 20.21 9.83
C GLU A 38 -11.99 19.27 10.05
N SER A 39 -11.51 18.60 9.00
CA SER A 39 -10.38 17.68 9.08
C SER A 39 -9.08 18.39 9.42
N LEU A 40 -8.19 17.69 10.15
CA LEU A 40 -6.95 18.27 10.65
C LEU A 40 -6.00 18.72 9.53
N HIS A 41 -6.00 18.02 8.39
CA HIS A 41 -5.17 18.41 7.24
C HIS A 41 -5.60 19.78 6.67
N VAL A 42 -6.91 20.08 6.66
CA VAL A 42 -7.45 21.39 6.25
C VAL A 42 -7.01 22.50 7.20
N LYS A 43 -7.09 22.23 8.52
CA LYS A 43 -6.70 23.19 9.59
C LYS A 43 -5.19 23.43 9.63
N THR A 44 -4.39 22.50 9.10
CA THR A 44 -2.93 22.55 9.21
C THR A 44 -2.27 23.15 7.97
N ALA A 45 -2.88 23.05 6.80
CA ALA A 45 -2.37 23.64 5.57
C ALA A 45 -2.35 25.19 5.61
N ASP A 46 -1.54 25.80 4.76
CA ASP A 46 -1.47 27.27 4.63
C ASP A 46 -2.70 27.83 3.92
N GLU A 47 -3.23 27.10 2.95
CA GLU A 47 -4.44 27.40 2.20
C GLU A 47 -5.30 26.15 2.06
N SER A 48 -6.61 26.31 1.87
CA SER A 48 -7.50 25.19 1.60
C SER A 48 -8.56 25.55 0.58
N VAL A 49 -8.98 24.56 -0.24
CA VAL A 49 -10.00 24.72 -1.27
C VAL A 49 -11.01 23.59 -1.17
N CYS A 50 -12.30 23.92 -1.08
CA CYS A 50 -13.37 22.94 -1.19
C CYS A 50 -13.53 22.53 -2.66
N ILE A 51 -13.42 21.23 -2.95
CA ILE A 51 -13.45 20.68 -4.30
C ILE A 51 -14.74 19.93 -4.64
N GLY A 52 -15.76 19.99 -3.78
CA GLY A 52 -17.07 19.39 -4.04
C GLY A 52 -17.72 18.74 -2.81
N PRO A 53 -18.85 18.03 -3.03
CA PRO A 53 -19.60 17.38 -1.96
C PRO A 53 -18.88 16.14 -1.41
N ALA A 54 -19.54 15.43 -0.48
CA ALA A 54 -18.98 14.29 0.25
C ALA A 54 -18.53 13.12 -0.64
N GLN A 55 -19.23 12.83 -1.74
CA GLN A 55 -18.92 11.72 -2.63
C GLN A 55 -17.56 11.90 -3.30
N SER A 56 -16.70 10.87 -3.22
CA SER A 56 -15.37 10.92 -3.81
C SER A 56 -15.37 11.18 -5.32
N SER A 57 -16.36 10.65 -6.04
CA SER A 57 -16.53 10.87 -7.50
C SER A 57 -16.75 12.33 -7.87
N GLU A 58 -17.31 13.11 -6.97
CA GLU A 58 -17.65 14.52 -7.18
C GLU A 58 -16.62 15.48 -6.53
N SER A 59 -15.67 14.95 -5.78
CA SER A 59 -14.64 15.69 -5.06
C SER A 59 -13.22 15.14 -5.35
N TYR A 60 -12.71 14.21 -4.54
CA TYR A 60 -11.32 13.71 -4.62
C TYR A 60 -10.98 12.95 -5.91
N LEU A 61 -11.95 12.48 -6.67
CA LEU A 61 -11.78 11.88 -8.00
C LEU A 61 -12.14 12.84 -9.15
N ASN A 62 -12.56 14.06 -8.83
CA ASN A 62 -12.91 15.08 -9.82
C ASN A 62 -11.67 15.85 -10.27
N ILE A 63 -11.04 15.38 -11.35
CA ILE A 63 -9.83 15.97 -11.90
C ILE A 63 -9.99 17.47 -12.22
N PRO A 64 -11.05 17.91 -12.92
CA PRO A 64 -11.25 19.35 -13.19
C PRO A 64 -11.24 20.22 -11.94
N ASN A 65 -11.89 19.81 -10.85
CA ASN A 65 -11.95 20.59 -9.62
C ASN A 65 -10.60 20.68 -8.93
N ILE A 66 -9.81 19.58 -8.95
CA ILE A 66 -8.46 19.55 -8.37
C ILE A 66 -7.49 20.44 -9.17
N ILE A 67 -7.53 20.38 -10.50
CA ILE A 67 -6.71 21.21 -11.36
C ILE A 67 -7.07 22.69 -11.18
N SER A 68 -8.38 23.02 -11.18
CA SER A 68 -8.81 24.41 -10.93
C SER A 68 -8.34 24.92 -9.57
N ALA A 69 -8.39 24.07 -8.52
CA ALA A 69 -7.85 24.43 -7.20
C ALA A 69 -6.33 24.72 -7.25
N ALA A 70 -5.57 23.96 -8.04
CA ALA A 70 -4.13 24.19 -8.20
C ALA A 70 -3.84 25.50 -8.95
N GLU A 71 -4.60 25.78 -10.01
CA GLU A 71 -4.43 26.99 -10.82
C GLU A 71 -4.78 28.26 -10.02
N ILE A 72 -5.95 28.30 -9.36
CA ILE A 72 -6.38 29.49 -8.59
C ILE A 72 -5.49 29.78 -7.39
N THR A 73 -4.84 28.76 -6.83
CA THR A 73 -3.91 28.92 -5.71
C THR A 73 -2.47 29.13 -6.17
N GLY A 74 -2.18 28.94 -7.45
CA GLY A 74 -0.83 29.03 -8.02
C GLY A 74 0.10 27.95 -7.46
N ALA A 75 -0.37 26.71 -7.34
CA ALA A 75 0.47 25.60 -6.92
C ALA A 75 1.40 25.14 -8.04
N ASP A 76 2.69 24.96 -7.74
CA ASP A 76 3.71 24.50 -8.70
C ASP A 76 3.60 22.99 -8.97
N ALA A 77 3.09 22.26 -8.00
CA ALA A 77 3.02 20.79 -8.05
C ALA A 77 1.81 20.26 -7.29
N ILE A 78 1.42 19.03 -7.64
CA ILE A 78 0.37 18.29 -6.96
C ILE A 78 0.95 17.00 -6.39
N HIS A 79 0.76 16.77 -5.08
CA HIS A 79 1.08 15.51 -4.41
C HIS A 79 -0.17 14.67 -4.23
N PRO A 80 -0.30 13.52 -4.91
CA PRO A 80 -1.51 12.71 -4.87
C PRO A 80 -1.60 11.79 -3.64
N GLY A 81 -0.54 11.62 -2.86
CA GLY A 81 -0.46 10.66 -1.77
C GLY A 81 -0.60 9.22 -2.26
N TYR A 82 -1.55 8.48 -1.67
CA TYR A 82 -1.95 7.14 -2.09
C TYR A 82 -3.49 7.04 -2.21
N GLY A 83 -3.98 6.05 -2.96
CA GLY A 83 -5.41 5.94 -3.29
C GLY A 83 -5.88 7.04 -4.26
N PHE A 84 -7.17 7.25 -4.36
CA PHE A 84 -7.80 8.23 -5.26
C PHE A 84 -7.14 8.31 -6.65
N LEU A 85 -6.48 9.43 -6.96
CA LEU A 85 -5.85 9.68 -8.26
C LEU A 85 -4.36 9.36 -8.31
N ALA A 86 -3.77 8.79 -7.25
CA ALA A 86 -2.32 8.57 -7.17
C ALA A 86 -1.76 7.65 -8.27
N GLU A 87 -2.56 6.70 -8.76
CA GLU A 87 -2.21 5.77 -9.85
C GLU A 87 -3.06 6.02 -11.11
N ASN A 88 -3.58 7.24 -11.27
CA ASN A 88 -4.36 7.63 -12.45
C ASN A 88 -3.45 8.28 -13.49
N SER A 89 -3.18 7.56 -14.57
CA SER A 89 -2.31 8.03 -15.67
C SER A 89 -2.85 9.25 -16.40
N TYR A 90 -4.19 9.37 -16.52
CA TYR A 90 -4.84 10.53 -17.13
C TYR A 90 -4.67 11.78 -16.26
N PHE A 91 -4.76 11.65 -14.94
CA PHE A 91 -4.50 12.76 -14.03
C PHE A 91 -3.05 13.27 -14.13
N ALA A 92 -2.08 12.35 -14.19
CA ALA A 92 -0.68 12.72 -14.41
C ALA A 92 -0.49 13.47 -15.72
N GLU A 93 -1.14 13.05 -16.81
CA GLU A 93 -1.12 13.73 -18.11
C GLU A 93 -1.75 15.12 -18.05
N VAL A 94 -2.90 15.26 -17.38
CA VAL A 94 -3.57 16.56 -17.25
C VAL A 94 -2.71 17.54 -16.44
N CYS A 95 -2.10 17.09 -15.34
CA CYS A 95 -1.17 17.93 -14.58
C CYS A 95 -0.04 18.46 -15.46
N GLU A 96 0.62 17.58 -16.23
CA GLU A 96 1.70 17.94 -17.13
C GLU A 96 1.25 18.94 -18.22
N SER A 97 0.05 18.71 -18.80
CA SER A 97 -0.54 19.60 -19.81
C SER A 97 -0.87 20.99 -19.27
N CYS A 98 -1.15 21.10 -17.97
CA CYS A 98 -1.38 22.38 -17.27
C CYS A 98 -0.10 22.99 -16.69
N ASN A 99 1.11 22.46 -17.02
CA ASN A 99 2.40 22.87 -16.43
C ASN A 99 2.44 22.77 -14.90
N ILE A 100 1.69 21.84 -14.31
CA ILE A 100 1.70 21.52 -12.89
C ILE A 100 2.47 20.21 -12.72
N LYS A 101 3.51 20.20 -11.88
CA LYS A 101 4.27 18.96 -11.67
C LYS A 101 3.46 17.93 -10.89
N PHE A 102 3.24 16.76 -11.48
CA PHE A 102 2.74 15.61 -10.75
C PHE A 102 3.86 15.00 -9.90
N ILE A 103 3.71 14.94 -8.57
CA ILE A 103 4.69 14.32 -7.66
C ILE A 103 4.44 12.82 -7.65
N GLY A 104 5.02 12.15 -8.59
CA GLY A 104 4.84 10.73 -8.89
C GLY A 104 5.62 10.35 -10.15
N PRO A 105 5.49 9.09 -10.62
CA PRO A 105 6.11 8.63 -11.85
C PRO A 105 5.39 9.19 -13.08
N SER A 106 5.98 8.94 -14.27
CA SER A 106 5.38 9.33 -15.54
C SER A 106 4.07 8.57 -15.82
N LYS A 107 3.21 9.17 -16.66
CA LYS A 107 2.01 8.55 -17.21
C LYS A 107 2.29 7.13 -17.76
N GLU A 108 3.38 6.98 -18.51
CA GLU A 108 3.76 5.72 -19.14
C GLU A 108 4.12 4.64 -18.10
N ALA A 109 4.79 5.01 -17.01
CA ALA A 109 5.12 4.09 -15.92
C ALA A 109 3.84 3.62 -15.21
N ILE A 110 2.91 4.54 -14.93
CA ILE A 110 1.61 4.21 -14.34
C ILE A 110 0.83 3.25 -15.24
N LEU A 111 0.70 3.57 -16.53
CA LEU A 111 -0.01 2.72 -17.50
C LEU A 111 0.57 1.31 -17.59
N LYS A 112 1.92 1.20 -17.71
CA LYS A 112 2.61 -0.09 -17.85
C LYS A 112 2.45 -0.96 -16.61
N MET A 113 2.44 -0.38 -15.42
CA MET A 113 2.36 -1.13 -14.17
C MET A 113 0.91 -1.37 -13.73
N GLY A 114 -0.03 -0.54 -14.17
CA GLY A 114 -1.46 -0.72 -13.90
C GLY A 114 -2.09 -1.90 -14.64
N ASP A 115 -1.55 -2.28 -15.79
CA ASP A 115 -1.98 -3.48 -16.53
C ASP A 115 -1.16 -4.71 -16.09
N LYS A 116 -1.81 -5.65 -15.41
CA LYS A 116 -1.14 -6.83 -14.84
C LYS A 116 -0.48 -7.73 -15.90
N VAL A 117 -1.08 -7.87 -17.07
CA VAL A 117 -0.53 -8.69 -18.15
C VAL A 117 0.70 -8.02 -18.74
N GLN A 118 0.60 -6.72 -19.01
CA GLN A 118 1.72 -5.93 -19.53
C GLN A 118 2.86 -5.86 -18.51
N ALA A 119 2.58 -5.60 -17.23
CA ALA A 119 3.56 -5.57 -16.16
C ALA A 119 4.34 -6.87 -16.09
N ARG A 120 3.66 -8.03 -16.10
CA ARG A 120 4.31 -9.35 -16.10
C ARG A 120 5.22 -9.56 -17.30
N ALA A 121 4.78 -9.16 -18.49
CA ALA A 121 5.59 -9.27 -19.71
C ALA A 121 6.86 -8.41 -19.64
N ILE A 122 6.75 -7.18 -19.12
CA ILE A 122 7.89 -6.29 -18.90
C ILE A 122 8.85 -6.89 -17.87
N MET A 123 8.34 -7.39 -16.74
CA MET A 123 9.15 -7.98 -15.66
C MET A 123 9.89 -9.21 -16.14
N ARG A 124 9.25 -10.09 -16.92
CA ARG A 124 9.91 -11.25 -17.53
C ARG A 124 11.09 -10.83 -18.41
N LYS A 125 10.90 -9.82 -19.27
CA LYS A 125 11.98 -9.28 -20.13
C LYS A 125 13.11 -8.64 -19.32
N ALA A 126 12.79 -8.05 -18.18
CA ALA A 126 13.77 -7.45 -17.26
C ALA A 126 14.50 -8.49 -16.38
N GLY A 127 14.21 -9.80 -16.54
CA GLY A 127 14.81 -10.86 -15.71
C GLY A 127 14.33 -10.83 -14.26
N VAL A 128 13.14 -10.29 -14.01
CA VAL A 128 12.47 -10.37 -12.72
C VAL A 128 11.59 -11.61 -12.70
N GLN A 129 11.75 -12.44 -11.68
CA GLN A 129 11.01 -13.69 -11.55
C GLN A 129 9.53 -13.40 -11.33
N ILE A 130 8.67 -14.01 -12.16
CA ILE A 130 7.21 -13.90 -12.08
C ILE A 130 6.60 -15.25 -11.73
N ILE A 131 5.40 -15.25 -11.14
CA ILE A 131 4.68 -16.50 -10.86
C ILE A 131 4.47 -17.26 -12.18
N PRO A 132 4.83 -18.57 -12.25
CA PRO A 132 4.58 -19.39 -13.43
C PRO A 132 3.09 -19.36 -13.79
N GLY A 133 2.75 -19.10 -15.05
CA GLY A 133 1.36 -18.96 -15.47
C GLY A 133 1.21 -18.69 -16.96
N SER A 134 0.02 -18.27 -17.38
CA SER A 134 -0.27 -17.91 -18.76
C SER A 134 0.53 -16.69 -19.20
N GLU A 135 0.86 -16.63 -20.48
CA GLU A 135 1.56 -15.47 -21.06
C GLU A 135 0.63 -14.27 -21.29
N GLY A 136 -0.67 -14.53 -21.31
CA GLY A 136 -1.74 -13.57 -21.49
C GLY A 136 -3.04 -14.11 -20.94
N VAL A 137 -4.13 -13.57 -21.42
CA VAL A 137 -5.48 -14.08 -21.14
C VAL A 137 -5.68 -15.48 -21.70
N ILE A 138 -6.43 -16.29 -20.98
CA ILE A 138 -6.82 -17.64 -21.43
C ILE A 138 -8.09 -17.53 -22.28
N SER A 139 -7.99 -17.96 -23.52
CA SER A 139 -9.09 -17.91 -24.48
C SER A 139 -9.95 -19.17 -24.47
N THR A 140 -9.34 -20.34 -24.22
CA THR A 140 -10.04 -21.65 -24.23
C THR A 140 -9.67 -22.52 -23.03
N VAL A 141 -10.56 -23.47 -22.71
CA VAL A 141 -10.31 -24.46 -21.64
C VAL A 141 -9.16 -25.40 -22.02
N GLU A 142 -9.01 -25.72 -23.30
CA GLU A 142 -7.94 -26.58 -23.85
C GLU A 142 -6.56 -25.93 -23.63
N GLU A 143 -6.46 -24.64 -23.87
CA GLU A 143 -5.25 -23.84 -23.55
C GLU A 143 -4.93 -23.88 -22.06
N ALA A 144 -5.93 -23.68 -21.21
CA ALA A 144 -5.79 -23.77 -19.76
C ALA A 144 -5.27 -25.14 -19.32
N LEU A 145 -5.83 -26.23 -19.84
CA LEU A 145 -5.41 -27.60 -19.52
C LEU A 145 -3.97 -27.88 -19.92
N LYS A 146 -3.53 -27.44 -21.11
CA LYS A 146 -2.13 -27.56 -21.55
C LYS A 146 -1.18 -26.82 -20.63
N LEU A 147 -1.55 -25.59 -20.22
CA LEU A 147 -0.76 -24.79 -19.30
C LEU A 147 -0.64 -25.47 -17.94
N VAL A 148 -1.76 -25.91 -17.37
CA VAL A 148 -1.79 -26.48 -16.01
C VAL A 148 -1.02 -27.79 -15.93
N LYS A 149 -0.97 -28.59 -16.99
CA LYS A 149 -0.08 -29.78 -17.07
C LYS A 149 1.39 -29.40 -16.91
N LYS A 150 1.80 -28.21 -17.38
CA LYS A 150 3.18 -27.70 -17.25
C LYS A 150 3.47 -27.13 -15.87
N ILE A 151 2.57 -26.28 -15.32
CA ILE A 151 2.80 -25.57 -14.05
C ILE A 151 2.33 -26.36 -12.81
N LYS A 152 1.57 -27.44 -13.01
CA LYS A 152 0.98 -28.33 -12.00
C LYS A 152 -0.02 -27.64 -11.06
N TYR A 153 -0.95 -28.41 -10.52
CA TYR A 153 -1.88 -27.95 -9.47
C TYR A 153 -1.14 -27.75 -8.12
N PRO A 154 -1.68 -26.93 -7.19
CA PRO A 154 -2.83 -26.07 -7.37
C PRO A 154 -2.52 -24.84 -8.25
N VAL A 155 -3.56 -24.32 -8.91
CA VAL A 155 -3.46 -23.09 -9.71
C VAL A 155 -4.54 -22.10 -9.29
N ILE A 156 -4.38 -20.83 -9.65
CA ILE A 156 -5.37 -19.80 -9.41
C ILE A 156 -5.77 -19.16 -10.74
N VAL A 157 -7.08 -19.06 -10.96
CA VAL A 157 -7.69 -18.31 -12.08
C VAL A 157 -7.96 -16.89 -11.58
N LYS A 158 -7.53 -15.86 -12.32
CA LYS A 158 -7.67 -14.45 -11.96
C LYS A 158 -8.25 -13.63 -13.09
N ALA A 159 -9.10 -12.65 -12.76
CA ALA A 159 -9.58 -11.66 -13.73
C ALA A 159 -8.43 -10.73 -14.17
N ALA A 160 -8.31 -10.46 -15.46
CA ALA A 160 -7.25 -9.60 -16.01
C ALA A 160 -7.39 -8.13 -15.55
N GLY A 161 -8.62 -7.62 -15.48
CA GLY A 161 -8.93 -6.28 -14.99
C GLY A 161 -9.23 -6.19 -13.48
N GLY A 162 -9.02 -7.29 -12.72
CA GLY A 162 -9.40 -7.38 -11.32
C GLY A 162 -8.33 -6.90 -10.34
N GLY A 163 -8.78 -6.44 -9.15
CA GLY A 163 -7.94 -6.07 -8.02
C GLY A 163 -8.59 -6.45 -6.68
N GLY A 164 -7.81 -6.39 -5.59
CA GLY A 164 -8.32 -6.62 -4.24
C GLY A 164 -8.92 -8.01 -3.98
N GLY A 165 -8.48 -9.04 -4.72
CA GLY A 165 -8.94 -10.43 -4.53
C GLY A 165 -10.27 -10.80 -5.19
N LYS A 166 -10.96 -9.89 -5.85
CA LYS A 166 -12.20 -10.17 -6.58
C LYS A 166 -11.90 -10.90 -7.90
N GLY A 167 -12.74 -11.89 -8.25
CA GLY A 167 -12.58 -12.68 -9.47
C GLY A 167 -11.41 -13.66 -9.43
N MET A 168 -11.00 -14.13 -8.23
CA MET A 168 -9.96 -15.15 -8.03
C MET A 168 -10.57 -16.48 -7.61
N ARG A 169 -10.09 -17.59 -8.23
CA ARG A 169 -10.52 -18.97 -7.93
C ARG A 169 -9.33 -19.91 -7.84
N ILE A 170 -9.13 -20.51 -6.66
CA ILE A 170 -8.13 -21.57 -6.48
C ILE A 170 -8.70 -22.87 -7.02
N VAL A 171 -7.88 -23.59 -7.79
CA VAL A 171 -8.24 -24.84 -8.46
C VAL A 171 -7.23 -25.92 -8.10
N GLN A 172 -7.74 -26.98 -7.48
CA GLN A 172 -6.92 -28.08 -6.93
C GLN A 172 -6.71 -29.22 -7.92
N ASN A 173 -7.58 -29.36 -8.92
CA ASN A 173 -7.57 -30.48 -9.88
C ASN A 173 -8.21 -30.09 -11.21
N GLU A 174 -8.12 -31.00 -12.19
CA GLU A 174 -8.60 -30.80 -13.56
C GLU A 174 -10.13 -30.63 -13.64
N ASP A 175 -10.87 -31.40 -12.85
CA ASP A 175 -12.34 -31.40 -12.90
C ASP A 175 -12.94 -30.04 -12.51
N ALA A 176 -12.30 -29.34 -11.56
CA ALA A 176 -12.74 -28.03 -11.11
C ALA A 176 -12.37 -26.90 -12.07
N LEU A 177 -11.41 -27.10 -12.99
CA LEU A 177 -10.80 -26.03 -13.77
C LEU A 177 -11.79 -25.32 -14.71
N LYS A 178 -12.58 -26.08 -15.44
CA LYS A 178 -13.58 -25.53 -16.39
C LYS A 178 -14.59 -24.64 -15.70
N ASN A 179 -15.15 -25.12 -14.59
CA ASN A 179 -16.14 -24.36 -13.84
C ASN A 179 -15.53 -23.11 -13.21
N ALA A 180 -14.29 -23.20 -12.72
CA ALA A 180 -13.57 -22.07 -12.15
C ALA A 180 -13.32 -20.96 -13.18
N ILE A 181 -12.93 -21.30 -14.42
CA ILE A 181 -12.74 -20.34 -15.51
C ILE A 181 -14.07 -19.64 -15.83
N LEU A 182 -15.14 -20.38 -16.09
CA LEU A 182 -16.45 -19.82 -16.44
C LEU A 182 -16.99 -18.91 -15.34
N THR A 183 -16.85 -19.32 -14.08
CA THR A 183 -17.30 -18.53 -12.94
C THR A 183 -16.49 -17.24 -12.82
N ALA A 184 -15.15 -17.33 -12.93
CA ALA A 184 -14.26 -16.16 -12.86
C ALA A 184 -14.54 -15.17 -14.00
N GLN A 185 -14.77 -15.66 -15.23
CA GLN A 185 -15.14 -14.84 -16.39
C GLN A 185 -16.47 -14.08 -16.16
N ASN A 186 -17.48 -14.78 -15.65
CA ASN A 186 -18.78 -14.16 -15.37
C ASN A 186 -18.69 -13.09 -14.27
N GLU A 187 -17.95 -13.36 -13.21
CA GLU A 187 -17.69 -12.39 -12.12
C GLU A 187 -16.90 -11.18 -12.64
N ALA A 188 -15.86 -11.43 -13.43
CA ALA A 188 -15.04 -10.38 -14.02
C ALA A 188 -15.86 -9.46 -14.94
N LYS A 189 -16.72 -10.04 -15.78
CA LYS A 189 -17.62 -9.27 -16.63
C LYS A 189 -18.58 -8.38 -15.85
N ARG A 190 -19.13 -8.90 -14.74
CA ARG A 190 -20.07 -8.13 -13.88
C ARG A 190 -19.36 -7.04 -13.09
N ALA A 191 -18.18 -7.33 -12.53
CA ALA A 191 -17.48 -6.42 -11.63
C ALA A 191 -16.64 -5.36 -12.37
N PHE A 192 -16.07 -5.71 -13.53
CA PHE A 192 -15.06 -4.90 -14.22
C PHE A 192 -15.43 -4.62 -15.69
N GLY A 193 -16.53 -5.17 -16.21
CA GLY A 193 -16.92 -5.04 -17.63
C GLY A 193 -16.09 -5.88 -18.60
N ASN A 194 -15.01 -6.54 -18.13
CA ASN A 194 -14.09 -7.35 -18.94
C ASN A 194 -14.08 -8.80 -18.43
N PRO A 195 -14.45 -9.82 -19.25
CA PRO A 195 -14.48 -11.22 -18.86
C PRO A 195 -13.12 -11.92 -18.94
N GLU A 196 -12.06 -11.24 -19.33
CA GLU A 196 -10.75 -11.82 -19.51
C GLU A 196 -10.18 -12.37 -18.21
N VAL A 197 -9.63 -13.60 -18.28
CA VAL A 197 -8.97 -14.26 -17.14
C VAL A 197 -7.61 -14.80 -17.55
N TYR A 198 -6.72 -14.93 -16.58
CA TYR A 198 -5.43 -15.60 -16.74
C TYR A 198 -5.22 -16.61 -15.61
N ILE A 199 -4.28 -17.51 -15.75
CA ILE A 199 -3.99 -18.60 -14.81
C ILE A 199 -2.56 -18.51 -14.33
N GLU A 200 -2.38 -18.67 -13.02
CA GLU A 200 -1.07 -18.73 -12.36
C GLU A 200 -0.95 -19.96 -11.47
N LYS A 201 0.27 -20.38 -11.19
CA LYS A 201 0.57 -21.30 -10.11
C LYS A 201 0.07 -20.68 -8.79
N TYR A 202 -0.68 -21.45 -8.02
CA TYR A 202 -1.03 -21.02 -6.67
C TYR A 202 0.15 -21.26 -5.74
N VAL A 203 0.62 -20.22 -5.09
CA VAL A 203 1.66 -20.30 -4.06
C VAL A 203 0.96 -20.53 -2.73
N GLU A 204 1.25 -21.65 -2.08
CA GLU A 204 0.62 -22.01 -0.81
C GLU A 204 1.31 -21.28 0.34
N GLU A 205 0.51 -20.67 1.23
CA GLU A 205 0.98 -19.95 2.42
C GLU A 205 2.17 -19.00 2.14
N PRO A 206 2.06 -18.13 1.14
CA PRO A 206 3.16 -17.25 0.82
C PRO A 206 3.28 -16.14 1.86
N ARG A 207 4.48 -15.56 1.95
CA ARG A 207 4.66 -14.24 2.55
C ARG A 207 4.47 -13.16 1.51
N HIS A 208 3.92 -12.05 1.93
CA HIS A 208 3.84 -10.84 1.12
C HIS A 208 5.00 -9.93 1.53
N ILE A 209 6.04 -9.92 0.72
CA ILE A 209 7.26 -9.15 0.94
C ILE A 209 7.35 -8.07 -0.14
N GLU A 210 7.68 -6.85 0.28
CA GLU A 210 7.78 -5.74 -0.66
C GLU A 210 9.01 -4.89 -0.41
N PHE A 211 9.48 -4.26 -1.49
CA PHE A 211 10.66 -3.39 -1.45
C PHE A 211 10.28 -1.98 -1.85
N GLN A 212 10.50 -1.04 -0.95
CA GLN A 212 10.49 0.38 -1.28
C GLN A 212 11.65 0.68 -2.21
N ILE A 213 11.37 1.34 -3.33
CA ILE A 213 12.40 1.87 -4.22
C ILE A 213 12.38 3.40 -4.23
N MET A 214 13.53 4.00 -4.47
CA MET A 214 13.68 5.40 -4.81
C MET A 214 14.47 5.48 -6.11
N ALA A 215 14.02 6.34 -7.04
CA ALA A 215 14.62 6.47 -8.36
C ALA A 215 14.66 7.94 -8.80
N ASP A 216 15.77 8.37 -9.36
CA ASP A 216 15.92 9.71 -9.92
C ASP A 216 15.69 9.74 -11.44
N SER A 217 15.66 10.93 -11.99
CA SER A 217 15.46 11.17 -13.43
C SER A 217 16.64 10.74 -14.31
N LYS A 218 17.79 10.39 -13.72
CA LYS A 218 19.00 9.92 -14.43
C LYS A 218 19.08 8.41 -14.54
N GLY A 219 18.20 7.69 -13.82
CA GLY A 219 18.12 6.24 -13.84
C GLY A 219 18.88 5.58 -12.69
N ASP A 220 19.38 6.36 -11.73
CA ASP A 220 19.88 5.83 -10.47
C ASP A 220 18.69 5.31 -9.64
N VAL A 221 18.82 4.11 -9.10
CA VAL A 221 17.74 3.44 -8.36
C VAL A 221 18.35 2.70 -7.18
N VAL A 222 17.81 2.96 -6.00
CA VAL A 222 18.12 2.24 -4.76
C VAL A 222 16.86 1.57 -4.18
N TYR A 223 17.05 0.55 -3.36
CA TYR A 223 15.99 -0.09 -2.59
C TYR A 223 16.25 0.04 -1.10
N LEU A 224 15.19 0.17 -0.32
CA LEU A 224 15.23 0.12 1.14
C LEU A 224 14.98 -1.31 1.65
N PRO A 225 15.29 -1.60 2.92
CA PRO A 225 14.93 -2.87 3.55
C PRO A 225 13.47 -3.23 3.31
N GLU A 226 13.23 -4.53 3.14
CA GLU A 226 11.89 -5.04 2.86
C GLU A 226 10.91 -4.76 4.00
N ARG A 227 9.63 -4.72 3.62
CA ARG A 227 8.50 -4.81 4.53
C ARG A 227 7.84 -6.18 4.39
N ASP A 228 7.46 -6.76 5.51
CA ASP A 228 6.62 -7.96 5.57
C ASP A 228 5.17 -7.53 5.82
N CYS A 229 4.33 -7.71 4.81
CA CYS A 229 2.92 -7.33 4.81
C CYS A 229 2.00 -8.56 4.82
N SER A 230 2.47 -9.67 5.38
CA SER A 230 1.74 -10.95 5.35
C SER A 230 0.49 -10.97 6.23
N ILE A 231 0.41 -10.10 7.26
CA ILE A 231 -0.78 -10.04 8.12
C ILE A 231 -1.89 -9.26 7.42
N GLN A 232 -2.78 -10.01 6.79
CA GLN A 232 -3.86 -9.49 5.95
C GLN A 232 -5.20 -10.12 6.29
N ARG A 233 -6.29 -9.38 6.06
CA ARG A 233 -7.65 -9.89 6.04
C ARG A 233 -8.28 -9.61 4.69
N ARG A 234 -8.73 -10.64 3.98
CA ARG A 234 -9.32 -10.50 2.63
C ARG A 234 -8.45 -9.67 1.68
N TYR A 235 -7.13 -9.93 1.71
CA TYR A 235 -6.09 -9.20 0.94
C TYR A 235 -5.90 -7.73 1.32
N GLN A 236 -6.45 -7.28 2.44
CA GLN A 236 -6.18 -5.95 3.01
C GLN A 236 -5.16 -6.09 4.13
N LYS A 237 -4.05 -5.36 4.01
CA LYS A 237 -2.98 -5.31 5.02
C LYS A 237 -3.51 -4.71 6.31
N LEU A 238 -3.17 -5.30 7.45
CA LEU A 238 -3.60 -4.88 8.79
C LEU A 238 -2.43 -4.52 9.69
N LEU A 239 -1.34 -5.31 9.57
CA LEU A 239 -0.11 -5.13 10.33
C LEU A 239 1.06 -5.39 9.39
N GLU A 240 2.02 -4.49 9.42
CA GLU A 240 3.24 -4.56 8.62
C GLU A 240 4.47 -4.42 9.52
N GLU A 241 5.58 -5.05 9.14
CA GLU A 241 6.85 -4.93 9.87
C GLU A 241 8.05 -4.80 8.93
N SER A 242 9.11 -4.18 9.41
CA SER A 242 10.40 -4.08 8.73
C SER A 242 11.54 -4.21 9.75
N PRO A 243 12.57 -5.01 9.44
CA PRO A 243 12.67 -5.98 8.34
C PRO A 243 11.82 -7.23 8.57
N SER A 244 11.67 -8.09 7.56
CA SER A 244 11.03 -9.39 7.69
C SER A 244 11.88 -10.36 8.50
N THR A 245 11.24 -11.13 9.37
CA THR A 245 11.88 -12.20 10.15
C THR A 245 12.35 -13.39 9.31
N PHE A 246 11.81 -13.52 8.10
CA PHE A 246 12.07 -14.66 7.21
C PHE A 246 13.19 -14.37 6.21
N ILE A 247 13.38 -13.12 5.82
CA ILE A 247 14.27 -12.74 4.72
C ILE A 247 15.72 -12.64 5.20
N SER A 248 16.58 -13.56 4.74
CA SER A 248 18.02 -13.47 4.99
C SER A 248 18.67 -12.32 4.20
N ASP A 249 19.83 -11.83 4.63
CA ASP A 249 20.58 -10.76 3.95
C ASP A 249 20.88 -11.08 2.49
N LYS A 250 21.18 -12.35 2.20
CA LYS A 250 21.41 -12.82 0.83
C LYS A 250 20.15 -12.72 -0.02
N LEU A 251 19.01 -13.12 0.53
CA LEU A 251 17.72 -13.05 -0.15
C LEU A 251 17.27 -11.59 -0.31
N ARG A 252 17.41 -10.75 0.73
CA ARG A 252 17.17 -9.30 0.69
C ARG A 252 17.92 -8.63 -0.46
N LYS A 253 19.23 -8.88 -0.58
CA LYS A 253 20.05 -8.33 -1.68
C LYS A 253 19.59 -8.84 -3.05
N LYS A 254 19.20 -10.12 -3.17
CA LYS A 254 18.72 -10.70 -4.43
C LYS A 254 17.39 -10.07 -4.86
N MET A 255 16.44 -9.95 -3.93
CA MET A 255 15.11 -9.36 -4.18
C MET A 255 15.19 -7.86 -4.40
N GLY A 256 15.96 -7.12 -3.60
CA GLY A 256 16.17 -5.69 -3.78
C GLY A 256 16.74 -5.33 -5.15
N LYS A 257 17.75 -6.09 -5.61
CA LYS A 257 18.26 -5.95 -7.00
C LYS A 257 17.19 -6.27 -8.05
N ALA A 258 16.28 -7.20 -7.78
CA ALA A 258 15.15 -7.47 -8.68
C ALA A 258 14.16 -6.28 -8.69
N ALA A 259 13.89 -5.67 -7.54
CA ALA A 259 13.07 -4.47 -7.44
C ALA A 259 13.69 -3.28 -8.22
N CYS A 260 15.00 -3.07 -8.12
CA CYS A 260 15.69 -2.06 -8.94
C CYS A 260 15.62 -2.35 -10.44
N ARG A 261 15.73 -3.62 -10.87
CA ARG A 261 15.53 -3.98 -12.29
C ARG A 261 14.11 -3.69 -12.75
N ALA A 262 13.11 -3.98 -11.92
CA ALA A 262 11.71 -3.66 -12.21
C ALA A 262 11.52 -2.15 -12.45
N ALA A 263 12.03 -1.31 -11.56
CA ALA A 263 11.95 0.14 -11.66
C ALA A 263 12.64 0.67 -12.93
N ARG A 264 13.87 0.21 -13.21
CA ARG A 264 14.61 0.61 -14.42
C ARG A 264 13.89 0.21 -15.71
N ALA A 265 13.24 -0.95 -15.73
CA ALA A 265 12.53 -1.45 -16.92
C ALA A 265 11.38 -0.52 -17.36
N VAL A 266 10.82 0.25 -16.45
CA VAL A 266 9.74 1.21 -16.72
C VAL A 266 10.19 2.66 -16.63
N LYS A 267 11.51 2.92 -16.48
CA LYS A 267 12.09 4.25 -16.29
C LYS A 267 11.40 5.01 -15.14
N TYR A 268 11.24 4.29 -14.02
CA TYR A 268 10.57 4.82 -12.85
C TYR A 268 11.31 6.03 -12.28
N VAL A 269 10.57 6.99 -11.79
CA VAL A 269 11.08 8.17 -11.06
C VAL A 269 10.26 8.35 -9.79
N THR A 270 10.86 8.89 -8.76
CA THR A 270 10.36 9.10 -7.40
C THR A 270 10.35 7.82 -6.54
N VAL A 271 9.48 7.76 -5.53
CA VAL A 271 9.35 6.60 -4.67
C VAL A 271 8.24 5.67 -5.18
N GLY A 272 8.46 4.37 -5.08
CA GLY A 272 7.48 3.35 -5.45
C GLY A 272 7.77 2.06 -4.70
N THR A 273 6.93 1.06 -4.86
CA THR A 273 7.08 -0.21 -4.17
C THR A 273 6.90 -1.37 -5.13
N VAL A 274 7.81 -2.34 -5.04
CA VAL A 274 7.71 -3.60 -5.79
C VAL A 274 7.34 -4.72 -4.83
N GLU A 275 6.19 -5.35 -5.07
CA GLU A 275 5.62 -6.39 -4.24
C GLU A 275 5.92 -7.79 -4.79
N PHE A 276 6.25 -8.70 -3.87
CA PHE A 276 6.59 -10.10 -4.17
C PHE A 276 5.80 -11.05 -3.26
N LEU A 277 5.46 -12.22 -3.81
CA LEU A 277 5.14 -13.38 -2.99
C LEU A 277 6.41 -14.21 -2.79
N VAL A 278 6.64 -14.62 -1.54
CA VAL A 278 7.78 -15.48 -1.18
C VAL A 278 7.24 -16.77 -0.60
N ASP A 279 7.64 -17.91 -1.16
CA ASP A 279 7.24 -19.21 -0.65
C ASP A 279 8.11 -19.69 0.53
N LYS A 280 7.76 -20.84 1.08
CA LYS A 280 8.47 -21.45 2.22
C LYS A 280 9.93 -21.79 1.94
N ASP A 281 10.31 -21.98 0.68
CA ASP A 281 11.66 -22.37 0.25
C ASP A 281 12.53 -21.14 -0.09
N GLY A 282 11.95 -19.92 -0.01
CA GLY A 282 12.59 -18.64 -0.30
C GLY A 282 12.61 -18.29 -1.78
N ASP A 283 11.84 -19.00 -2.61
CA ASP A 283 11.58 -18.58 -3.97
C ASP A 283 10.61 -17.42 -3.97
N TYR A 284 10.92 -16.38 -4.75
CA TYR A 284 10.12 -15.15 -4.78
C TYR A 284 9.63 -14.83 -6.18
N TYR A 285 8.45 -14.25 -6.24
CA TYR A 285 7.75 -13.97 -7.49
C TYR A 285 7.17 -12.57 -7.47
N PHE A 286 7.45 -11.79 -8.50
CA PHE A 286 6.84 -10.47 -8.69
C PHE A 286 5.31 -10.59 -8.70
N MET A 287 4.66 -9.76 -7.92
CA MET A 287 3.22 -9.66 -7.84
C MET A 287 2.71 -8.42 -8.57
N GLU A 288 3.14 -7.25 -8.14
CA GLU A 288 2.81 -5.97 -8.74
C GLU A 288 3.82 -4.87 -8.34
N MET A 289 3.71 -3.71 -8.97
CA MET A 289 4.44 -2.51 -8.59
C MET A 289 3.44 -1.40 -8.33
N ASN A 290 3.45 -0.87 -7.11
CA ASN A 290 2.67 0.30 -6.76
C ASN A 290 3.44 1.56 -7.14
N THR A 291 2.84 2.35 -8.04
CA THR A 291 3.47 3.53 -8.63
C THR A 291 3.23 4.80 -7.80
N ARG A 292 3.31 4.66 -6.50
CA ARG A 292 3.04 5.67 -5.47
C ARG A 292 3.71 5.33 -4.15
N ILE A 293 3.64 6.25 -3.20
CA ILE A 293 3.91 5.93 -1.80
C ILE A 293 2.84 4.98 -1.25
N GLN A 294 3.19 4.13 -0.29
CA GLN A 294 2.23 3.21 0.36
C GLN A 294 1.87 3.64 1.78
N VAL A 295 0.78 3.08 2.33
CA VAL A 295 0.33 3.34 3.70
C VAL A 295 1.46 3.03 4.69
N GLU A 296 2.10 1.89 4.51
CA GLU A 296 3.13 1.28 5.35
C GLU A 296 4.55 1.83 5.13
N HIS A 297 4.71 2.93 4.36
CA HIS A 297 6.03 3.57 4.18
C HIS A 297 6.74 3.92 5.51
N PRO A 298 6.02 4.26 6.59
CA PRO A 298 6.67 4.69 7.82
C PRO A 298 7.53 3.62 8.49
N VAL A 299 7.26 2.30 8.31
CA VAL A 299 8.16 1.28 8.89
C VAL A 299 9.52 1.29 8.22
N SER A 300 9.58 1.59 6.91
CA SER A 300 10.85 1.78 6.21
C SER A 300 11.57 3.05 6.66
N GLU A 301 10.85 4.15 6.89
CA GLU A 301 11.42 5.39 7.43
C GLU A 301 12.07 5.16 8.80
N LEU A 302 11.38 4.43 9.69
CA LEU A 302 11.85 4.18 11.05
C LEU A 302 13.14 3.35 11.11
N VAL A 303 13.29 2.35 10.23
CA VAL A 303 14.46 1.46 10.23
C VAL A 303 15.63 1.99 9.39
N THR A 304 15.42 3.05 8.59
CA THR A 304 16.49 3.63 7.75
C THR A 304 16.83 5.07 8.11
N GLY A 305 15.94 5.79 8.78
CA GLY A 305 16.08 7.22 9.03
C GLY A 305 15.80 8.11 7.80
N ILE A 306 15.34 7.53 6.67
CA ILE A 306 15.06 8.27 5.42
C ILE A 306 13.58 8.71 5.42
N ASP A 307 13.32 10.00 5.25
CA ASP A 307 11.97 10.55 5.10
C ASP A 307 11.50 10.40 3.64
N LEU A 308 10.71 9.36 3.37
CA LEU A 308 10.28 9.00 2.02
C LEU A 308 9.38 10.05 1.35
N VAL A 309 8.63 10.82 2.12
CA VAL A 309 7.78 11.89 1.57
C VAL A 309 8.64 13.07 1.13
N LYS A 310 9.67 13.42 1.90
CA LYS A 310 10.62 14.47 1.51
C LYS A 310 11.42 14.04 0.28
N GLU A 311 11.90 12.80 0.25
CA GLU A 311 12.60 12.26 -0.93
C GLU A 311 11.70 12.24 -2.16
N GLN A 312 10.43 11.88 -2.02
CA GLN A 312 9.48 11.91 -3.13
C GLN A 312 9.35 13.33 -3.73
N ILE A 313 9.30 14.34 -2.87
CA ILE A 313 9.22 15.76 -3.30
C ILE A 313 10.52 16.21 -3.98
N ARG A 314 11.69 15.86 -3.41
CA ARG A 314 13.01 16.22 -3.99
C ARG A 314 13.23 15.59 -5.35
N LEU A 315 12.97 14.28 -5.47
CA LEU A 315 13.12 13.54 -6.72
C LEU A 315 12.15 14.06 -7.80
N ALA A 316 10.92 14.42 -7.42
CA ALA A 316 9.96 15.03 -8.35
C ALA A 316 10.37 16.43 -8.78
N ALA A 317 11.09 17.17 -7.94
CA ALA A 317 11.68 18.48 -8.28
C ALA A 317 12.92 18.35 -9.18
N GLY A 318 13.38 17.14 -9.49
CA GLY A 318 14.51 16.86 -10.37
C GLY A 318 15.85 16.75 -9.65
N GLU A 319 15.86 16.70 -8.33
CA GLU A 319 17.09 16.43 -7.57
C GLU A 319 17.54 14.98 -7.83
N ARG A 320 18.81 14.73 -7.63
CA ARG A 320 19.39 13.39 -7.71
C ARG A 320 19.25 12.69 -6.39
N LEU A 321 19.32 11.36 -6.43
CA LEU A 321 19.52 10.58 -5.22
C LEU A 321 20.82 11.02 -4.55
N ASP A 322 20.76 11.31 -3.25
CA ASP A 322 21.88 11.71 -2.40
C ASP A 322 22.38 10.59 -1.50
N VAL A 323 21.86 9.38 -1.70
CA VAL A 323 22.20 8.17 -0.95
C VAL A 323 22.57 7.03 -1.90
N ASP A 324 23.70 6.38 -1.63
CA ASP A 324 24.10 5.17 -2.32
C ASP A 324 23.51 3.92 -1.66
N GLN A 325 23.38 2.83 -2.43
CA GLN A 325 22.80 1.58 -1.92
C GLN A 325 23.54 1.02 -0.70
N ASP A 326 24.85 1.20 -0.63
CA ASP A 326 25.70 0.66 0.44
C ASP A 326 25.58 1.50 1.74
N ASP A 327 25.06 2.72 1.68
CA ASP A 327 24.80 3.58 2.83
C ASP A 327 23.50 3.24 3.53
N ILE A 328 22.59 2.54 2.84
CA ILE A 328 21.28 2.17 3.38
C ILE A 328 21.43 0.96 4.28
N GLN A 329 21.32 1.20 5.59
CA GLN A 329 21.45 0.16 6.62
C GLN A 329 20.14 0.00 7.38
N VAL A 330 19.86 -1.25 7.80
CA VAL A 330 18.75 -1.56 8.70
C VAL A 330 19.17 -1.23 10.12
N GLN A 331 18.40 -0.41 10.81
CA GLN A 331 18.60 -0.14 12.23
C GLN A 331 17.32 -0.56 12.99
N GLY A 332 17.45 -1.48 13.94
CA GLY A 332 16.35 -1.93 14.76
C GLY A 332 15.22 -2.63 13.99
N HIS A 333 14.01 -2.51 14.52
CA HIS A 333 12.80 -3.13 13.99
C HIS A 333 11.59 -2.22 14.19
N ALA A 334 10.75 -2.07 13.18
CA ALA A 334 9.52 -1.29 13.23
C ALA A 334 8.31 -2.16 12.88
N ILE A 335 7.20 -1.88 13.56
CA ILE A 335 5.90 -2.51 13.29
C ILE A 335 4.88 -1.39 13.07
N GLU A 336 3.98 -1.56 12.11
CA GLU A 336 2.82 -0.70 11.91
C GLU A 336 1.53 -1.47 12.22
N CYS A 337 0.62 -0.89 13.00
CA CYS A 337 -0.76 -1.36 13.11
C CYS A 337 -1.69 -0.30 12.52
N ARG A 338 -2.51 -0.70 11.54
CA ARG A 338 -3.56 0.16 11.00
C ARG A 338 -4.76 0.15 11.92
N VAL A 339 -5.03 1.28 12.56
CA VAL A 339 -6.20 1.44 13.42
C VAL A 339 -7.34 1.99 12.58
N ASN A 340 -8.34 1.14 12.36
CA ASN A 340 -9.54 1.47 11.59
C ASN A 340 -10.74 1.65 12.51
N ALA A 341 -11.65 2.56 12.15
CA ALA A 341 -12.96 2.69 12.77
C ALA A 341 -13.90 1.59 12.28
N GLU A 342 -13.69 0.37 12.79
CA GLU A 342 -14.39 -0.85 12.41
C GLU A 342 -14.65 -1.74 13.62
N ASP A 343 -15.77 -2.45 13.62
CA ASP A 343 -16.12 -3.45 14.64
C ASP A 343 -15.57 -4.81 14.24
N SER A 344 -14.40 -5.18 14.78
CA SER A 344 -13.73 -6.45 14.49
C SER A 344 -14.48 -7.69 15.02
N GLU A 345 -15.43 -7.51 15.94
CA GLU A 345 -16.29 -8.59 16.43
C GLU A 345 -17.50 -8.85 15.52
N LYS A 346 -17.81 -7.85 14.65
CA LYS A 346 -18.90 -7.93 13.68
C LYS A 346 -18.38 -7.88 12.25
N ASP A 347 -17.47 -8.78 11.90
CA ASP A 347 -16.91 -8.93 10.56
C ASP A 347 -16.31 -7.64 9.97
N PHE A 348 -15.78 -6.76 10.85
CA PHE A 348 -15.14 -5.50 10.47
C PHE A 348 -16.07 -4.52 9.75
N ILE A 349 -17.34 -4.46 10.15
CA ILE A 349 -18.25 -3.44 9.62
C ILE A 349 -17.74 -2.04 10.02
N PRO A 350 -17.78 -1.06 9.11
CA PRO A 350 -17.41 0.32 9.42
C PRO A 350 -18.19 0.88 10.61
N SER A 351 -17.53 1.65 11.44
CA SER A 351 -18.09 2.32 12.62
C SER A 351 -17.86 3.85 12.53
N PRO A 352 -18.52 4.54 11.57
CA PRO A 352 -18.44 6.00 11.50
C PRO A 352 -19.11 6.63 12.72
N GLY A 353 -18.73 7.87 13.05
CA GLY A 353 -19.34 8.56 14.17
C GLY A 353 -18.42 9.60 14.81
N LYS A 354 -18.93 10.25 15.86
CA LYS A 354 -18.21 11.30 16.57
C LYS A 354 -17.25 10.71 17.59
N ILE A 355 -16.00 11.12 17.52
CA ILE A 355 -14.96 10.79 18.52
C ILE A 355 -15.21 11.63 19.77
N THR A 356 -15.56 10.98 20.87
CA THR A 356 -15.81 11.63 22.16
C THR A 356 -14.54 11.79 22.98
N LYS A 357 -13.56 10.88 22.79
CA LYS A 357 -12.25 10.95 23.43
C LYS A 357 -11.20 10.34 22.53
N PHE A 358 -10.05 11.01 22.41
CA PHE A 358 -8.91 10.58 21.62
C PHE A 358 -7.63 10.89 22.36
N ILE A 359 -6.95 9.84 22.86
CA ILE A 359 -5.66 9.96 23.55
C ILE A 359 -4.67 9.06 22.83
N VAL A 360 -3.70 9.66 22.17
CA VAL A 360 -2.64 8.93 21.45
C VAL A 360 -1.59 8.41 22.43
N PRO A 361 -1.05 7.20 22.20
CA PRO A 361 0.09 6.72 22.97
C PRO A 361 1.34 7.52 22.65
N GLY A 362 2.27 7.55 23.60
CA GLY A 362 3.52 8.29 23.47
C GLY A 362 4.72 7.52 24.00
N GLY A 363 5.78 8.26 24.37
CA GLY A 363 7.02 7.73 24.90
C GLY A 363 8.04 7.35 23.81
N PRO A 364 9.28 7.00 24.22
CA PRO A 364 10.36 6.70 23.28
C PRO A 364 10.01 5.59 22.31
N GLY A 365 10.33 5.80 21.03
CA GLY A 365 10.12 4.81 19.98
C GLY A 365 8.66 4.56 19.59
N VAL A 366 7.75 5.49 19.87
CA VAL A 366 6.34 5.41 19.41
C VAL A 366 6.00 6.61 18.55
N ARG A 367 5.67 6.37 17.29
CA ARG A 367 5.10 7.34 16.35
C ARG A 367 3.63 7.00 16.12
N VAL A 368 2.79 8.02 15.99
CA VAL A 368 1.38 7.87 15.59
C VAL A 368 1.09 8.84 14.47
N ASP A 369 0.70 8.31 13.31
CA ASP A 369 0.21 9.10 12.18
C ASP A 369 -1.32 9.05 12.18
N SER A 370 -1.96 10.19 12.41
CA SER A 370 -3.41 10.32 12.51
C SER A 370 -3.87 11.71 12.10
N HIS A 371 -5.11 11.80 11.62
CA HIS A 371 -5.75 13.06 11.23
C HIS A 371 -6.97 13.40 12.10
N ILE A 372 -7.31 12.56 13.05
CA ILE A 372 -8.49 12.75 13.90
C ILE A 372 -8.10 13.37 15.26
N TYR A 373 -9.10 13.86 15.97
CA TYR A 373 -8.99 14.49 17.29
C TYR A 373 -10.30 14.36 18.05
N THR A 374 -10.30 14.64 19.36
CA THR A 374 -11.53 14.65 20.16
C THR A 374 -12.52 15.68 19.62
N GLY A 375 -13.73 15.23 19.30
CA GLY A 375 -14.78 16.03 18.69
C GLY A 375 -14.90 15.87 17.17
N TYR A 376 -13.92 15.25 16.49
CA TYR A 376 -13.98 14.94 15.06
C TYR A 376 -15.07 13.91 14.77
N THR A 377 -15.78 14.07 13.67
CA THR A 377 -16.75 13.08 13.17
C THR A 377 -16.14 12.30 12.00
N ILE A 378 -16.01 10.98 12.15
CA ILE A 378 -15.56 10.09 11.07
C ILE A 378 -16.70 9.95 10.09
N PRO A 379 -16.53 10.39 8.82
CA PRO A 379 -17.59 10.30 7.82
C PRO A 379 -17.73 8.88 7.25
N PRO A 380 -18.91 8.47 6.79
CA PRO A 380 -19.13 7.15 6.22
C PRO A 380 -18.73 7.03 4.74
N TYR A 381 -18.21 8.09 4.13
CA TYR A 381 -17.95 8.18 2.69
C TYR A 381 -16.56 7.70 2.26
N TYR A 382 -15.64 7.57 3.20
CA TYR A 382 -14.23 7.32 2.93
C TYR A 382 -13.72 6.09 3.69
N ASP A 383 -12.43 5.77 3.49
CA ASP A 383 -11.77 4.69 4.22
C ASP A 383 -11.87 4.87 5.74
N SER A 384 -11.98 3.76 6.45
CA SER A 384 -12.18 3.71 7.89
C SER A 384 -10.90 3.94 8.71
N MET A 385 -9.71 4.02 8.09
CA MET A 385 -8.44 4.15 8.78
C MET A 385 -8.33 5.52 9.46
N ILE A 386 -8.16 5.52 10.78
CA ILE A 386 -8.10 6.72 11.61
C ILE A 386 -6.70 7.01 12.15
N ALA A 387 -5.87 5.98 12.26
CA ALA A 387 -4.49 6.13 12.72
C ALA A 387 -3.62 4.96 12.28
N LYS A 388 -2.30 5.20 12.24
CA LYS A 388 -1.25 4.18 12.19
C LYS A 388 -0.45 4.31 13.48
N VAL A 389 -0.28 3.21 14.21
CA VAL A 389 0.58 3.15 15.40
C VAL A 389 1.87 2.45 14.99
N LEU A 390 3.00 3.08 15.26
CA LEU A 390 4.31 2.74 14.72
C LEU A 390 5.36 2.70 15.82
N PRO A 391 5.45 1.61 16.60
CA PRO A 391 6.58 1.41 17.48
C PRO A 391 7.84 1.04 16.71
N TYR A 392 8.96 1.52 17.22
CA TYR A 392 10.31 1.17 16.81
C TYR A 392 11.06 0.61 18.01
N GLY A 393 11.77 -0.48 17.86
CA GLY A 393 12.59 -1.11 18.88
C GLY A 393 14.01 -1.39 18.39
N HIS A 394 14.93 -1.64 19.32
CA HIS A 394 16.26 -2.10 18.99
C HIS A 394 16.23 -3.47 18.26
N ASP A 395 15.23 -4.27 18.61
CA ASP A 395 14.92 -5.55 17.98
C ASP A 395 13.40 -5.75 17.88
N ARG A 396 12.98 -6.88 17.30
CA ARG A 396 11.58 -7.21 17.09
C ARG A 396 10.80 -7.41 18.39
N GLU A 397 11.40 -8.02 19.39
CA GLU A 397 10.76 -8.29 20.69
C GLU A 397 10.42 -6.97 21.37
N GLU A 398 11.36 -6.04 21.41
CA GLU A 398 11.12 -4.69 21.96
C GLU A 398 10.05 -3.94 21.17
N ALA A 399 10.04 -4.03 19.82
CA ALA A 399 9.00 -3.42 19.00
C ALA A 399 7.61 -4.00 19.31
N ILE A 400 7.49 -5.33 19.50
CA ILE A 400 6.23 -5.99 19.92
C ILE A 400 5.78 -5.50 21.29
N ILE A 401 6.68 -5.47 22.28
CA ILE A 401 6.37 -5.01 23.64
C ILE A 401 5.91 -3.55 23.62
N ARG A 402 6.59 -2.69 22.85
CA ARG A 402 6.20 -1.28 22.66
C ARG A 402 4.85 -1.14 21.99
N MET A 403 4.53 -1.98 20.98
CA MET A 403 3.23 -1.98 20.34
C MET A 403 2.12 -2.38 21.32
N GLN A 404 2.34 -3.44 22.11
CA GLN A 404 1.36 -3.88 23.10
C GLN A 404 1.08 -2.77 24.14
N ARG A 405 2.13 -2.11 24.64
CA ARG A 405 2.00 -0.95 25.53
C ARG A 405 1.25 0.19 24.83
N ALA A 406 1.68 0.59 23.65
CA ALA A 406 1.07 1.69 22.89
C ALA A 406 -0.43 1.45 22.65
N LEU A 407 -0.82 0.24 22.22
CA LEU A 407 -2.23 -0.10 22.01
C LEU A 407 -3.04 -0.18 23.33
N SER A 408 -2.38 -0.41 24.47
CA SER A 408 -3.06 -0.36 25.77
C SER A 408 -3.34 1.06 26.27
N GLU A 409 -2.52 2.01 25.86
CA GLU A 409 -2.64 3.43 26.18
C GLU A 409 -3.51 4.19 25.17
N PHE A 410 -3.73 3.62 23.97
CA PHE A 410 -4.47 4.29 22.91
C PHE A 410 -5.98 4.26 23.19
N ILE A 411 -6.54 5.40 23.57
CA ILE A 411 -7.96 5.54 23.90
C ILE A 411 -8.68 6.21 22.73
N VAL A 412 -9.65 5.49 22.16
CA VAL A 412 -10.57 6.00 21.14
C VAL A 412 -11.99 5.65 21.58
N GLU A 413 -12.78 6.66 21.94
CA GLU A 413 -14.16 6.50 22.37
C GLU A 413 -15.13 7.17 21.40
N GLY A 414 -16.35 6.66 21.31
CA GLY A 414 -17.40 7.12 20.41
C GLY A 414 -17.61 6.22 19.19
N VAL A 415 -16.59 5.44 18.80
CA VAL A 415 -16.64 4.47 17.69
C VAL A 415 -15.96 3.17 18.10
N LYS A 416 -16.24 2.09 17.37
CA LYS A 416 -15.50 0.83 17.48
C LYS A 416 -14.22 0.93 16.66
N THR A 417 -13.15 0.23 17.10
CA THR A 417 -11.85 0.22 16.41
C THR A 417 -11.24 -1.16 16.34
N THR A 418 -10.27 -1.34 15.44
CA THR A 418 -9.49 -2.59 15.30
C THR A 418 -8.42 -2.79 16.38
N ILE A 419 -8.25 -1.87 17.34
CA ILE A 419 -7.27 -1.98 18.45
C ILE A 419 -7.35 -3.33 19.17
N PRO A 420 -8.54 -3.83 19.61
CA PRO A 420 -8.64 -5.11 20.29
C PRO A 420 -8.16 -6.28 19.42
N PHE A 421 -8.40 -6.22 18.11
CA PHE A 421 -7.96 -7.23 17.16
C PHE A 421 -6.44 -7.27 17.00
N HIS A 422 -5.78 -6.12 16.90
CA HIS A 422 -4.33 -6.03 16.86
C HIS A 422 -3.68 -6.60 18.13
N ARG A 423 -4.26 -6.35 19.29
CA ARG A 423 -3.76 -6.95 20.55
C ARG A 423 -3.78 -8.48 20.50
N ARG A 424 -4.85 -9.09 19.98
CA ARG A 424 -4.93 -10.54 19.77
C ARG A 424 -3.85 -11.06 18.82
N ILE A 425 -3.53 -10.34 17.75
CA ILE A 425 -2.44 -10.72 16.84
C ILE A 425 -1.10 -10.71 17.57
N LEU A 426 -0.79 -9.63 18.30
CA LEU A 426 0.48 -9.46 19.02
C LEU A 426 0.68 -10.46 20.17
N GLU A 427 -0.39 -10.98 20.74
CA GLU A 427 -0.36 -12.02 21.76
C GLU A 427 -0.18 -13.43 21.17
N ASN A 428 -0.46 -13.63 19.89
CA ASN A 428 -0.41 -14.92 19.25
C ASN A 428 1.00 -15.51 19.20
N PRO A 429 1.24 -16.76 19.64
CA PRO A 429 2.56 -17.38 19.70
C PRO A 429 3.23 -17.50 18.33
N TYR A 430 2.48 -17.76 17.27
CA TYR A 430 3.00 -17.85 15.90
C TYR A 430 3.47 -16.49 15.39
N PHE A 431 2.73 -15.42 15.69
CA PHE A 431 3.18 -14.06 15.38
C PHE A 431 4.49 -13.73 16.11
N LYS A 432 4.58 -14.02 17.41
CA LYS A 432 5.80 -13.78 18.20
C LYS A 432 7.01 -14.52 17.62
N LYS A 433 6.83 -15.74 17.13
CA LYS A 433 7.87 -16.53 16.47
C LYS A 433 8.19 -16.06 15.04
N GLY A 434 7.42 -15.14 14.47
CA GLY A 434 7.57 -14.74 13.07
C GLY A 434 7.05 -15.75 12.05
N GLU A 435 6.22 -16.69 12.47
CA GLU A 435 5.57 -17.69 11.61
C GLU A 435 4.28 -17.10 11.01
N VAL A 436 4.44 -16.14 10.10
CA VAL A 436 3.34 -15.39 9.49
C VAL A 436 3.26 -15.64 7.99
N TYR A 437 2.01 -15.71 7.47
CA TYR A 437 1.69 -15.96 6.07
C TYR A 437 0.44 -15.19 5.69
N THR A 438 0.12 -15.05 4.42
CA THR A 438 -1.04 -14.25 3.96
C THR A 438 -2.39 -14.78 4.45
N ASN A 439 -2.48 -16.03 4.88
CA ASN A 439 -3.67 -16.63 5.48
C ASN A 439 -3.63 -16.69 7.02
N PHE A 440 -2.68 -16.02 7.66
CA PHE A 440 -2.47 -16.05 9.11
C PHE A 440 -3.73 -15.71 9.90
N ILE A 441 -4.40 -14.63 9.55
CA ILE A 441 -5.62 -14.19 10.26
C ILE A 441 -6.69 -15.28 10.21
N GLN A 442 -6.91 -15.84 9.03
CA GLN A 442 -7.92 -16.90 8.86
C GLN A 442 -7.58 -18.12 9.70
N LYS A 443 -6.36 -18.65 9.57
CA LYS A 443 -5.95 -19.87 10.24
C LYS A 443 -5.74 -19.72 11.75
N ARG A 444 -5.02 -18.67 12.18
CA ARG A 444 -4.51 -18.55 13.55
C ARG A 444 -5.33 -17.65 14.46
N ILE A 445 -6.20 -16.81 13.92
CA ILE A 445 -7.02 -15.90 14.72
C ILE A 445 -8.50 -16.31 14.67
N ILE A 446 -8.99 -16.76 13.50
CA ILE A 446 -10.41 -17.08 13.31
C ILE A 446 -10.69 -18.57 13.53
N GLU A 447 -9.96 -19.47 12.86
CA GLU A 447 -10.20 -20.93 12.90
C GLU A 447 -9.60 -21.59 14.14
N GLU A 448 -8.46 -21.12 14.64
CA GLU A 448 -7.77 -21.67 15.82
C GLU A 448 -7.68 -20.63 16.96
N PRO A 449 -8.78 -20.03 17.44
CA PRO A 449 -8.71 -18.93 18.41
C PRO A 449 -8.15 -19.35 19.78
N ASN A 450 -8.01 -20.64 20.04
CA ASN A 450 -7.61 -21.23 21.34
C ASN A 450 -6.68 -22.44 21.17
N SER A 451 -5.71 -22.42 20.25
CA SER A 451 -4.62 -23.40 20.36
C SER A 451 -3.86 -23.11 21.68
N LYS A 452 -4.46 -23.57 22.78
CA LYS A 452 -3.78 -23.72 24.08
C LYS A 452 -2.55 -24.58 23.83
N GLN A 453 -1.42 -24.08 24.31
CA GLN A 453 -0.14 -24.75 24.44
C GLN A 453 -0.27 -26.25 24.76
#